data_057d1e403030adfccf619a46d8ab424c
#
_entry.id   057d1e403030adfccf619a46d8ab424c
#
_cell.length_a   1.000
_cell.length_b   1.000
_cell.length_c   1.000
_cell.angle_alpha   90.00
_cell.angle_beta   90.00
_cell.angle_gamma   90.00
#
_symmetry.space_group_name_H-M   'P 1'
#
loop_
_entity.id
_entity.type
_entity.pdbx_description
1 polymer ?
#
loop_
_entity_poly.entity_id
_entity_poly.type
_entity_poly.pdbx_seq_one_letter_code
_entity_poly.pdbx_strand_id
1 'polypeptide(L)'
;MQCFRQTAFIIWKLKVNDMRTSRIIIAAVLGAAVSMQSCTKDDGFSYEDLIPNAVVTVKPDGDKFYLQLDDKTVIYPSNMTKSPYGDKEVRAFTNYKLESESNGVQIGNVFWLKALLTKQTVASEGAEKDAEKYGSDPVEIIDAFPTVCEDGYLTLRFRALWSRFNHIQHEVNLVTGVDPSDPYVVEFRHNDHGDIKEIPTEAYVAFRLNQLPDTEGKTVKLKVRYNASSGKTKTIEFNYKTRPGDGK
;
A
#
# COMPACT_ATOMS: atom_id res chain seq x y z
N MET A 1 -22.77 5.39 7.80
CA MET A 1 -21.84 5.70 8.89
C MET A 1 -22.63 5.77 10.21
N GLN A 2 -23.23 4.65 10.63
CA GLN A 2 -24.03 4.53 11.87
C GLN A 2 -24.27 3.05 12.16
N CYS A 3 -23.21 2.28 12.44
CA CYS A 3 -23.37 0.88 12.84
C CYS A 3 -22.27 0.33 13.77
N PHE A 4 -21.55 1.20 14.49
CA PHE A 4 -20.44 0.74 15.37
C PHE A 4 -20.54 1.22 16.82
N ARG A 5 -21.75 1.56 17.32
CA ARG A 5 -21.91 2.05 18.71
C ARG A 5 -22.91 1.30 19.61
N GLN A 6 -23.37 0.13 19.23
CA GLN A 6 -24.36 -0.56 20.09
C GLN A 6 -23.96 -1.92 20.70
N THR A 7 -22.77 -2.42 20.46
CA THR A 7 -22.37 -3.75 20.99
C THR A 7 -21.54 -3.71 22.30
N ALA A 8 -21.15 -2.56 22.78
CA ALA A 8 -20.31 -2.44 24.00
C ALA A 8 -21.08 -2.17 25.30
N PHE A 9 -22.42 -2.04 25.28
CA PHE A 9 -23.21 -1.64 26.46
C PHE A 9 -24.06 -2.75 27.09
N ILE A 10 -24.05 -3.96 26.57
CA ILE A 10 -24.92 -5.06 27.04
C ILE A 10 -24.21 -6.02 28.00
N ILE A 11 -22.89 -5.96 28.16
CA ILE A 11 -22.16 -6.93 29.00
C ILE A 11 -22.00 -6.50 30.48
N TRP A 12 -22.39 -5.30 30.89
CA TRP A 12 -22.21 -4.86 32.31
C TRP A 12 -23.46 -4.90 33.17
N LYS A 13 -24.59 -5.38 32.74
CA LYS A 13 -25.81 -5.37 33.57
C LYS A 13 -26.32 -6.73 34.02
N LEU A 14 -25.53 -7.78 33.95
CA LEU A 14 -25.90 -9.12 34.46
C LEU A 14 -24.93 -9.62 35.53
N LYS A 15 -24.72 -8.79 36.57
CA LYS A 15 -24.13 -9.28 37.81
C LYS A 15 -24.87 -8.59 38.95
N VAL A 16 -25.56 -9.41 39.74
CA VAL A 16 -26.11 -9.27 41.08
C VAL A 16 -27.61 -9.45 41.15
N ASN A 17 -27.93 -10.49 41.96
CA ASN A 17 -29.16 -10.95 42.55
C ASN A 17 -29.88 -12.04 41.73
N ASP A 18 -30.07 -13.25 42.22
CA ASP A 18 -30.45 -13.68 43.54
C ASP A 18 -30.23 -15.21 43.66
N MET A 19 -29.59 -15.65 44.74
CA MET A 19 -29.57 -17.04 45.16
C MET A 19 -30.80 -17.30 46.04
N ARG A 20 -31.89 -17.77 45.51
CA ARG A 20 -32.92 -18.55 46.23
C ARG A 20 -34.15 -18.79 45.36
N THR A 21 -34.30 -20.02 45.02
CA THR A 21 -35.45 -20.80 44.56
C THR A 21 -35.05 -21.59 43.29
N SER A 22 -34.48 -22.70 43.50
CA SER A 22 -35.04 -23.93 43.92
C SER A 22 -35.56 -24.84 42.81
N ARG A 23 -34.77 -25.81 42.50
CA ARG A 23 -35.07 -27.25 42.37
C ARG A 23 -36.19 -27.80 41.44
N ILE A 24 -36.85 -27.06 40.56
CA ILE A 24 -37.89 -27.63 39.71
C ILE A 24 -37.77 -27.34 38.20
N ILE A 25 -36.66 -26.82 37.69
CA ILE A 25 -36.49 -26.62 36.23
C ILE A 25 -35.25 -27.32 35.70
N ILE A 26 -34.99 -28.56 36.18
CA ILE A 26 -33.85 -29.39 35.65
C ILE A 26 -34.36 -30.50 34.73
N ALA A 27 -35.65 -30.59 34.45
CA ALA A 27 -36.18 -31.71 33.63
C ALA A 27 -36.69 -31.33 32.24
N ALA A 28 -36.58 -30.06 31.81
CA ALA A 28 -37.11 -29.64 30.51
C ALA A 28 -36.09 -29.03 29.53
N VAL A 29 -34.79 -29.09 29.85
CA VAL A 29 -33.72 -28.54 28.96
C VAL A 29 -32.85 -29.62 28.33
N LEU A 30 -33.17 -30.88 28.54
CA LEU A 30 -32.45 -32.04 27.96
C LEU A 30 -33.00 -32.52 26.60
N GLY A 31 -33.86 -31.73 25.95
CA GLY A 31 -34.49 -32.14 24.69
C GLY A 31 -34.27 -31.25 23.47
N ALA A 32 -33.44 -30.19 23.56
CA ALA A 32 -33.17 -29.29 22.44
C ALA A 32 -31.69 -28.99 22.26
N ALA A 33 -30.84 -29.97 22.45
CA ALA A 33 -29.52 -29.99 21.80
C ALA A 33 -29.71 -30.39 20.34
N VAL A 34 -30.62 -29.70 19.62
CA VAL A 34 -30.56 -29.66 18.17
C VAL A 34 -29.27 -28.96 17.82
N SER A 35 -28.34 -29.77 17.39
CA SER A 35 -27.14 -29.42 16.65
C SER A 35 -27.37 -28.17 15.79
N MET A 36 -27.04 -26.99 16.32
CA MET A 36 -26.58 -25.92 15.48
C MET A 36 -25.19 -26.35 14.98
N GLN A 37 -25.17 -27.32 14.08
CA GLN A 37 -24.14 -27.34 13.07
C GLN A 37 -24.36 -26.09 12.25
N SER A 38 -23.88 -24.97 12.76
CA SER A 38 -23.45 -23.89 11.92
C SER A 38 -22.45 -24.53 10.96
N CYS A 39 -22.92 -24.91 9.81
CA CYS A 39 -22.06 -24.96 8.63
C CYS A 39 -21.62 -23.51 8.42
N THR A 40 -20.64 -23.06 9.16
CA THR A 40 -19.67 -22.14 8.61
C THR A 40 -19.04 -22.95 7.48
N LYS A 41 -19.59 -22.83 6.28
CA LYS A 41 -18.75 -22.87 5.11
C LYS A 41 -17.72 -21.82 5.43
N ASP A 42 -16.55 -22.28 5.81
CA ASP A 42 -15.35 -21.49 5.82
C ASP A 42 -15.15 -21.16 4.34
N ASP A 43 -15.67 -20.00 3.92
CA ASP A 43 -15.57 -19.54 2.53
C ASP A 43 -14.11 -19.26 2.18
N GLY A 44 -13.18 -19.70 3.03
CA GLY A 44 -11.74 -19.62 2.82
C GLY A 44 -11.19 -18.19 2.82
N PHE A 45 -12.02 -17.20 3.13
CA PHE A 45 -11.67 -15.78 3.14
C PHE A 45 -11.44 -15.31 4.57
N SER A 46 -10.20 -15.00 4.92
CA SER A 46 -9.86 -14.48 6.24
C SER A 46 -9.74 -12.95 6.22
N TYR A 47 -9.75 -12.34 7.39
CA TYR A 47 -9.50 -10.90 7.51
C TYR A 47 -8.09 -10.52 7.01
N GLU A 48 -7.15 -11.45 7.07
CA GLU A 48 -5.78 -11.31 6.56
C GLU A 48 -5.76 -11.17 5.03
N ASP A 49 -6.72 -11.77 4.33
CA ASP A 49 -6.83 -11.69 2.88
C ASP A 49 -7.21 -10.28 2.38
N LEU A 50 -7.68 -9.40 3.27
CA LEU A 50 -7.94 -7.99 2.97
C LEU A 50 -6.69 -7.11 3.00
N ILE A 51 -5.64 -7.57 3.66
CA ILE A 51 -4.40 -6.81 3.84
C ILE A 51 -3.48 -7.12 2.64
N PRO A 52 -2.89 -6.10 1.97
CA PRO A 52 -1.95 -6.37 0.90
C PRO A 52 -0.72 -7.11 1.42
N ASN A 53 -0.34 -8.19 0.75
CA ASN A 53 0.90 -8.91 1.04
C ASN A 53 1.98 -8.68 -0.03
N ALA A 54 1.64 -8.00 -1.13
CA ALA A 54 2.62 -7.63 -2.16
C ALA A 54 2.27 -6.30 -2.85
N VAL A 55 3.30 -5.67 -3.39
CA VAL A 55 3.24 -4.59 -4.37
C VAL A 55 3.75 -5.15 -5.69
N VAL A 56 2.95 -5.07 -6.72
CA VAL A 56 3.26 -5.67 -8.02
C VAL A 56 3.07 -4.67 -9.16
N THR A 57 3.71 -4.94 -10.29
CA THR A 57 3.35 -4.31 -11.55
C THR A 57 2.56 -5.30 -12.38
N VAL A 58 1.30 -4.97 -12.65
CA VAL A 58 0.44 -5.73 -13.55
C VAL A 58 0.86 -5.44 -14.97
N LYS A 59 1.30 -6.44 -15.71
CA LYS A 59 1.81 -6.30 -17.08
C LYS A 59 1.02 -7.18 -18.06
N PRO A 60 0.63 -6.64 -19.22
CA PRO A 60 0.00 -7.43 -20.27
C PRO A 60 1.00 -8.41 -20.88
N ASP A 61 0.50 -9.58 -21.31
CA ASP A 61 1.23 -10.64 -22.00
C ASP A 61 0.31 -11.30 -23.03
N GLY A 62 0.16 -10.67 -24.19
CA GLY A 62 -0.82 -11.05 -25.20
C GLY A 62 -2.24 -10.99 -24.64
N ASP A 63 -2.98 -12.11 -24.73
CA ASP A 63 -4.34 -12.23 -24.18
C ASP A 63 -4.37 -12.45 -22.66
N LYS A 64 -3.21 -12.57 -22.02
CA LYS A 64 -3.03 -12.82 -20.59
C LYS A 64 -2.32 -11.65 -19.93
N PHE A 65 -2.01 -11.82 -18.66
CA PHE A 65 -1.19 -10.89 -17.90
C PHE A 65 -0.41 -11.64 -16.81
N TYR A 66 0.62 -10.99 -16.31
CA TYR A 66 1.35 -11.43 -15.13
C TYR A 66 1.57 -10.26 -14.16
N LEU A 67 1.99 -10.58 -12.97
CA LEU A 67 2.32 -9.63 -11.93
C LEU A 67 3.83 -9.69 -11.69
N GLN A 68 4.54 -8.61 -12.01
CA GLN A 68 5.95 -8.48 -11.67
C GLN A 68 6.07 -8.11 -10.21
N LEU A 69 6.64 -8.98 -9.40
CA LEU A 69 6.84 -8.75 -7.97
C LEU A 69 8.09 -7.90 -7.72
N ASP A 70 9.21 -8.38 -8.21
CA ASP A 70 10.53 -7.74 -8.15
C ASP A 70 11.28 -7.92 -9.48
N ASP A 71 12.57 -7.57 -9.53
CA ASP A 71 13.40 -7.68 -10.76
C ASP A 71 13.55 -9.12 -11.29
N LYS A 72 13.19 -10.14 -10.51
CA LYS A 72 13.45 -11.55 -10.83
C LYS A 72 12.19 -12.42 -10.76
N THR A 73 11.22 -12.01 -9.96
CA THR A 73 10.05 -12.82 -9.60
C THR A 73 8.80 -12.34 -10.32
N VAL A 74 8.15 -13.24 -11.01
CA VAL A 74 6.85 -13.00 -11.66
C VAL A 74 5.80 -13.94 -11.08
N ILE A 75 4.57 -13.47 -10.99
CA ILE A 75 3.41 -14.23 -10.52
C ILE A 75 2.41 -14.34 -11.66
N TYR A 76 2.07 -15.57 -12.04
CA TYR A 76 0.94 -15.84 -12.94
C TYR A 76 -0.29 -16.18 -12.10
N PRO A 77 -1.38 -15.40 -12.19
CA PRO A 77 -2.60 -15.70 -11.48
C PRO A 77 -3.22 -17.01 -11.96
N SER A 78 -3.54 -17.93 -11.02
CA SER A 78 -4.20 -19.21 -11.34
C SER A 78 -5.71 -19.05 -11.57
N ASN A 79 -6.30 -18.03 -10.95
CA ASN A 79 -7.74 -17.78 -10.93
C ASN A 79 -8.22 -16.61 -11.81
N MET A 80 -7.29 -15.93 -12.51
CA MET A 80 -7.60 -14.79 -13.37
C MET A 80 -6.94 -14.97 -14.74
N THR A 81 -7.72 -14.86 -15.81
CA THR A 81 -7.23 -14.99 -17.20
C THR A 81 -7.03 -13.65 -17.89
N LYS A 82 -7.70 -12.60 -17.42
CA LYS A 82 -7.63 -11.26 -18.00
C LYS A 82 -7.30 -10.22 -16.93
N SER A 83 -6.47 -9.26 -17.30
CA SER A 83 -6.17 -8.11 -16.44
C SER A 83 -7.42 -7.25 -16.21
N PRO A 84 -7.70 -6.85 -14.96
CA PRO A 84 -8.79 -5.90 -14.68
C PRO A 84 -8.48 -4.49 -15.24
N TYR A 85 -7.26 -4.25 -15.72
CA TYR A 85 -6.79 -2.97 -16.25
C TYR A 85 -6.62 -2.97 -17.79
N GLY A 86 -7.06 -4.04 -18.48
CA GLY A 86 -6.86 -4.21 -19.91
C GLY A 86 -5.37 -4.31 -20.27
N ASP A 87 -4.96 -3.65 -21.36
CA ASP A 87 -3.59 -3.67 -21.86
C ASP A 87 -2.67 -2.63 -21.22
N LYS A 88 -3.07 -2.08 -20.08
CA LYS A 88 -2.29 -1.07 -19.37
C LYS A 88 -1.38 -1.71 -18.34
N GLU A 89 -0.11 -1.27 -18.30
CA GLU A 89 0.76 -1.52 -17.17
C GLU A 89 0.29 -0.69 -15.98
N VAL A 90 0.10 -1.33 -14.82
CA VAL A 90 -0.42 -0.68 -13.61
C VAL A 90 0.35 -1.14 -12.38
N ARG A 91 0.87 -0.21 -11.59
CA ARG A 91 1.39 -0.51 -10.25
C ARG A 91 0.24 -0.71 -9.29
N ALA A 92 0.22 -1.82 -8.55
CA ALA A 92 -0.92 -2.22 -7.75
C ALA A 92 -0.51 -2.88 -6.43
N PHE A 93 -1.38 -2.76 -5.44
CA PHE A 93 -1.42 -3.68 -4.31
C PHE A 93 -2.14 -4.96 -4.70
N THR A 94 -1.70 -6.05 -4.08
CA THR A 94 -2.41 -7.33 -4.15
C THR A 94 -2.33 -8.07 -2.82
N ASN A 95 -3.29 -8.97 -2.61
CA ASN A 95 -3.12 -10.11 -1.74
C ASN A 95 -3.27 -11.36 -2.60
N TYR A 96 -2.32 -12.27 -2.49
CA TYR A 96 -2.32 -13.53 -3.21
C TYR A 96 -1.81 -14.65 -2.31
N LYS A 97 -2.26 -15.86 -2.60
CA LYS A 97 -1.76 -17.09 -1.99
C LYS A 97 -0.88 -17.82 -2.99
N LEU A 98 0.39 -18.02 -2.62
CA LEU A 98 1.32 -18.79 -3.43
C LEU A 98 0.85 -20.25 -3.50
N GLU A 99 0.79 -20.81 -4.70
CA GLU A 99 0.43 -22.21 -4.97
C GLU A 99 1.64 -23.03 -5.38
N SER A 100 2.52 -22.47 -6.22
CA SER A 100 3.78 -23.10 -6.61
C SER A 100 4.81 -22.07 -7.04
N GLU A 101 6.09 -22.45 -6.97
CA GLU A 101 7.21 -21.63 -7.40
C GLU A 101 8.31 -22.47 -8.04
N SER A 102 8.88 -21.98 -9.15
CA SER A 102 10.05 -22.54 -9.81
C SER A 102 10.82 -21.45 -10.53
N ASN A 103 12.12 -21.31 -10.23
CA ASN A 103 13.06 -20.40 -10.89
C ASN A 103 12.54 -18.93 -11.02
N GLY A 104 11.96 -18.40 -9.97
CA GLY A 104 11.42 -17.04 -9.96
C GLY A 104 10.05 -16.88 -10.64
N VAL A 105 9.47 -17.97 -11.16
CA VAL A 105 8.11 -18.01 -11.67
C VAL A 105 7.20 -18.59 -10.60
N GLN A 106 6.24 -17.82 -10.15
CA GLN A 106 5.23 -18.19 -9.19
C GLN A 106 3.87 -18.38 -9.88
N ILE A 107 3.10 -19.36 -9.40
CA ILE A 107 1.68 -19.47 -9.66
C ILE A 107 0.96 -19.14 -8.37
N GLY A 108 -0.02 -18.25 -8.42
CA GLY A 108 -0.71 -17.81 -7.22
C GLY A 108 -2.18 -17.52 -7.43
N ASN A 109 -2.97 -17.83 -6.41
CA ASN A 109 -4.38 -17.44 -6.34
C ASN A 109 -4.45 -15.98 -5.86
N VAL A 110 -4.89 -15.08 -6.72
CA VAL A 110 -4.99 -13.64 -6.45
C VAL A 110 -6.38 -13.33 -5.90
N PHE A 111 -6.45 -12.85 -4.65
CA PHE A 111 -7.72 -12.48 -4.04
C PHE A 111 -8.25 -11.15 -4.59
N TRP A 112 -7.35 -10.18 -4.79
CA TRP A 112 -7.69 -8.87 -5.33
C TRP A 112 -6.46 -8.13 -5.86
N LEU A 113 -6.73 -7.14 -6.72
CA LEU A 113 -5.76 -6.17 -7.24
C LEU A 113 -6.33 -4.77 -7.06
N LYS A 114 -5.55 -3.86 -6.50
CA LYS A 114 -5.94 -2.46 -6.31
C LYS A 114 -4.86 -1.53 -6.85
N ALA A 115 -5.17 -0.80 -7.91
CA ALA A 115 -4.25 0.17 -8.52
C ALA A 115 -3.77 1.21 -7.49
N LEU A 116 -2.48 1.51 -7.51
CA LEU A 116 -1.87 2.61 -6.76
C LEU A 116 -1.92 3.90 -7.57
N LEU A 117 -2.07 5.03 -6.87
CA LEU A 117 -1.78 6.32 -7.47
C LEU A 117 -0.33 6.29 -7.98
N THR A 118 -0.17 6.39 -9.31
CA THR A 118 1.14 6.34 -9.95
C THR A 118 1.38 7.64 -10.71
N LYS A 119 2.51 8.28 -10.44
CA LYS A 119 2.93 9.54 -11.06
C LYS A 119 4.26 9.36 -11.80
N GLN A 120 4.50 10.22 -12.78
CA GLN A 120 5.84 10.42 -13.33
C GLN A 120 6.67 11.26 -12.36
N THR A 121 7.98 11.15 -12.43
CA THR A 121 8.87 12.12 -11.79
C THR A 121 8.79 13.46 -12.51
N VAL A 122 9.20 14.54 -11.84
CA VAL A 122 9.27 15.89 -12.40
C VAL A 122 10.70 16.41 -12.31
N ALA A 123 11.12 17.20 -13.29
CA ALA A 123 12.45 17.80 -13.27
C ALA A 123 12.48 19.01 -12.34
N SER A 124 13.59 19.20 -11.64
CA SER A 124 13.85 20.41 -10.84
C SER A 124 13.97 21.64 -11.72
N GLU A 125 13.33 22.72 -11.28
CA GLU A 125 13.48 24.08 -11.85
C GLU A 125 14.35 24.97 -10.93
N GLY A 126 14.95 24.38 -9.89
CA GLY A 126 15.72 25.06 -8.84
C GLY A 126 14.94 25.11 -7.51
N ALA A 127 15.67 25.07 -6.40
CA ALA A 127 15.11 24.84 -5.07
C ALA A 127 13.95 25.77 -4.69
N GLU A 128 14.02 27.06 -5.06
CA GLU A 128 12.98 28.05 -4.77
C GLU A 128 11.70 27.77 -5.58
N LYS A 129 11.84 27.56 -6.88
CA LYS A 129 10.70 27.24 -7.76
C LYS A 129 10.08 25.89 -7.42
N ASP A 130 10.90 24.92 -7.09
CA ASP A 130 10.43 23.59 -6.67
C ASP A 130 9.62 23.68 -5.38
N ALA A 131 10.04 24.53 -4.42
CA ALA A 131 9.30 24.76 -3.19
C ALA A 131 7.96 25.46 -3.44
N GLU A 132 7.93 26.45 -4.33
CA GLU A 132 6.70 27.14 -4.71
C GLU A 132 5.72 26.21 -5.43
N LYS A 133 6.22 25.43 -6.39
CA LYS A 133 5.40 24.62 -7.29
C LYS A 133 4.95 23.29 -6.69
N TYR A 134 5.83 22.61 -5.96
CA TYR A 134 5.60 21.26 -5.44
C TYR A 134 5.44 21.20 -3.93
N GLY A 135 5.57 22.34 -3.26
CA GLY A 135 5.48 22.45 -1.81
C GLY A 135 6.78 22.06 -1.09
N SER A 136 6.76 22.31 0.21
CA SER A 136 7.83 21.93 1.14
C SER A 136 7.27 21.50 2.50
N ASP A 137 5.98 21.16 2.54
CA ASP A 137 5.31 20.75 3.77
C ASP A 137 5.91 19.46 4.33
N PRO A 138 5.95 19.33 5.66
CA PRO A 138 6.58 18.19 6.30
C PRO A 138 5.81 16.90 6.05
N VAL A 139 6.59 15.81 5.88
CA VAL A 139 6.07 14.45 5.67
C VAL A 139 7.02 13.45 6.31
N GLU A 140 6.54 12.28 6.74
CA GLU A 140 7.39 11.19 7.18
C GLU A 140 7.24 10.01 6.22
N ILE A 141 8.34 9.60 5.58
CA ILE A 141 8.38 8.33 4.83
C ILE A 141 8.50 7.20 5.84
N ILE A 142 7.64 6.20 5.71
CA ILE A 142 7.62 5.01 6.56
C ILE A 142 8.48 3.94 5.90
N ASP A 143 9.64 3.65 6.48
CA ASP A 143 10.57 2.62 6.00
C ASP A 143 10.10 1.22 6.43
N ALA A 144 8.98 0.82 5.87
CA ALA A 144 8.39 -0.49 6.05
C ALA A 144 7.45 -0.77 4.86
N PHE A 145 7.10 -2.03 4.65
CA PHE A 145 6.13 -2.40 3.61
C PHE A 145 4.94 -1.44 3.59
N PRO A 146 4.56 -0.93 2.43
CA PRO A 146 4.99 -1.26 1.06
C PRO A 146 6.02 -0.27 0.45
N THR A 147 6.88 0.37 1.26
CA THR A 147 7.95 1.26 0.76
C THR A 147 9.04 0.41 0.10
N VAL A 148 9.08 0.40 -1.23
CA VAL A 148 9.99 -0.43 -2.04
C VAL A 148 10.39 0.28 -3.34
N CYS A 149 11.58 -0.04 -3.86
CA CYS A 149 12.06 0.39 -5.17
C CYS A 149 12.33 -0.84 -6.03
N GLU A 150 11.40 -1.17 -6.92
CA GLU A 150 11.41 -2.41 -7.72
C GLU A 150 10.74 -2.19 -9.07
N ASP A 151 11.18 -2.94 -10.08
CA ASP A 151 10.61 -2.96 -11.43
C ASP A 151 10.45 -1.56 -12.05
N GLY A 152 11.44 -0.66 -11.82
CA GLY A 152 11.42 0.71 -12.34
C GLY A 152 10.42 1.65 -11.64
N TYR A 153 9.90 1.26 -10.48
CA TYR A 153 9.03 2.10 -9.64
C TYR A 153 9.60 2.29 -8.25
N LEU A 154 9.44 3.49 -7.72
CA LEU A 154 9.55 3.77 -6.30
C LEU A 154 8.14 3.85 -5.72
N THR A 155 7.78 2.93 -4.84
CA THR A 155 6.53 2.97 -4.08
C THR A 155 6.83 3.46 -2.67
N LEU A 156 6.12 4.49 -2.22
CA LEU A 156 6.30 5.09 -0.91
C LEU A 156 5.03 4.98 -0.08
N ARG A 157 5.18 4.57 1.17
CA ARG A 157 4.23 4.79 2.26
C ARG A 157 4.70 6.02 3.03
N PHE A 158 3.85 6.99 3.15
CA PHE A 158 4.20 8.23 3.86
C PHE A 158 3.07 8.65 4.80
N ARG A 159 3.41 9.45 5.79
CA ARG A 159 2.49 10.02 6.76
C ARG A 159 2.61 11.54 6.73
N ALA A 160 1.47 12.21 6.66
CA ALA A 160 1.36 13.65 6.81
C ALA A 160 0.20 13.98 7.75
N LEU A 161 0.01 15.25 8.10
CA LEU A 161 -1.12 15.71 8.88
C LEU A 161 -2.20 16.21 7.95
N TRP A 162 -3.43 15.73 8.12
CA TRP A 162 -4.63 16.15 7.38
C TRP A 162 -5.65 16.77 8.31
N SER A 163 -6.50 17.63 7.78
CA SER A 163 -7.70 18.08 8.48
C SER A 163 -8.67 16.93 8.69
N ARG A 164 -9.36 16.97 9.81
CA ARG A 164 -10.43 16.03 10.15
C ARG A 164 -11.70 16.26 9.31
N PHE A 165 -11.94 17.47 8.89
CA PHE A 165 -13.21 17.90 8.30
C PHE A 165 -13.05 18.50 6.89
N ASN A 166 -11.91 19.07 6.58
CA ASN A 166 -11.63 19.56 5.25
C ASN A 166 -11.20 18.41 4.34
N HIS A 167 -11.61 18.49 3.07
CA HIS A 167 -11.23 17.50 2.07
C HIS A 167 -10.26 18.12 1.06
N ILE A 168 -9.28 18.91 1.57
CA ILE A 168 -8.23 19.46 0.72
C ILE A 168 -7.36 18.31 0.25
N GLN A 169 -7.18 18.21 -1.05
CA GLN A 169 -6.34 17.19 -1.65
C GLN A 169 -4.88 17.60 -1.54
N HIS A 170 -4.09 16.85 -0.79
CA HIS A 170 -2.65 17.03 -0.74
C HIS A 170 -1.99 16.54 -2.04
N GLU A 171 -0.93 17.19 -2.43
CA GLU A 171 -0.15 16.81 -3.60
C GLU A 171 1.24 16.34 -3.20
N VAL A 172 1.72 15.29 -3.87
CA VAL A 172 3.10 14.80 -3.70
C VAL A 172 3.79 14.64 -5.05
N ASN A 173 5.07 14.98 -5.11
CA ASN A 173 5.89 14.86 -6.30
C ASN A 173 7.26 14.30 -5.96
N LEU A 174 7.87 13.57 -6.90
CA LEU A 174 9.26 13.14 -6.83
C LEU A 174 10.05 13.96 -7.85
N VAL A 175 10.90 14.85 -7.34
CA VAL A 175 11.68 15.81 -8.13
C VAL A 175 13.05 15.23 -8.41
N THR A 176 13.45 15.18 -9.69
CA THR A 176 14.74 14.70 -10.16
C THR A 176 15.65 15.87 -10.54
N GLY A 177 16.99 15.63 -10.59
CA GLY A 177 17.95 16.67 -10.97
C GLY A 177 18.18 17.73 -9.89
N VAL A 178 17.87 17.41 -8.65
CA VAL A 178 18.05 18.30 -7.48
C VAL A 178 19.50 18.39 -7.01
N ASP A 179 20.34 17.44 -7.42
CA ASP A 179 21.77 17.41 -7.12
C ASP A 179 22.57 17.25 -8.42
N PRO A 180 23.30 18.31 -8.87
CA PRO A 180 24.07 18.23 -10.10
C PRO A 180 25.21 17.21 -10.08
N SER A 181 25.65 16.80 -8.88
CA SER A 181 26.76 15.86 -8.69
C SER A 181 26.33 14.40 -8.62
N ASP A 182 25.05 14.13 -8.32
CA ASP A 182 24.50 12.78 -8.20
C ASP A 182 23.08 12.72 -8.77
N PRO A 183 22.90 12.20 -9.98
CA PRO A 183 21.58 12.16 -10.63
C PRO A 183 20.58 11.20 -9.98
N TYR A 184 21.06 10.36 -9.06
CA TYR A 184 20.21 9.43 -8.29
C TYR A 184 19.81 10.01 -6.91
N VAL A 185 20.05 11.28 -6.68
CA VAL A 185 19.45 12.04 -5.59
C VAL A 185 18.17 12.68 -6.10
N VAL A 186 17.05 12.37 -5.44
CA VAL A 186 15.72 12.91 -5.75
C VAL A 186 15.11 13.51 -4.49
N GLU A 187 14.14 14.41 -4.65
CA GLU A 187 13.38 14.94 -3.53
C GLU A 187 11.91 14.53 -3.59
N PHE A 188 11.42 13.94 -2.51
CA PHE A 188 10.01 13.74 -2.28
C PHE A 188 9.43 15.00 -1.65
N ARG A 189 8.58 15.70 -2.40
CA ARG A 189 7.95 16.95 -2.00
C ARG A 189 6.47 16.75 -1.75
N HIS A 190 5.98 17.49 -0.77
CA HIS A 190 4.60 17.47 -0.32
C HIS A 190 4.06 18.90 -0.25
N ASN A 191 2.85 19.09 -0.77
CA ASN A 191 2.09 20.32 -0.69
C ASN A 191 0.73 19.99 -0.05
N ASP A 192 0.47 20.54 1.12
CA ASP A 192 -0.79 20.36 1.83
C ASP A 192 -1.85 21.38 1.40
N HIS A 193 -1.50 22.32 0.50
CA HIS A 193 -2.35 23.40 0.01
C HIS A 193 -2.99 24.24 1.14
N GLY A 194 -2.29 24.37 2.28
CA GLY A 194 -2.74 25.12 3.44
C GLY A 194 -3.79 24.38 4.27
N ASP A 195 -3.84 23.06 4.19
CA ASP A 195 -4.76 22.26 5.01
C ASP A 195 -4.43 22.37 6.51
N ILE A 196 -5.44 22.16 7.34
CA ILE A 196 -5.28 22.20 8.80
C ILE A 196 -4.65 20.89 9.26
N LYS A 197 -3.54 21.00 10.00
CA LYS A 197 -2.70 19.88 10.44
C LYS A 197 -3.22 19.26 11.74
N GLU A 198 -4.20 18.35 11.65
CA GLU A 198 -4.88 17.77 12.83
C GLU A 198 -4.57 16.29 13.05
N ILE A 199 -4.71 15.45 12.01
CA ILE A 199 -4.67 14.00 12.17
C ILE A 199 -3.53 13.42 11.33
N PRO A 200 -2.63 12.63 11.94
CA PRO A 200 -1.66 11.86 11.19
C PRO A 200 -2.38 10.78 10.36
N THR A 201 -2.25 10.88 9.05
CA THR A 201 -2.85 9.94 8.10
C THR A 201 -1.78 9.40 7.17
N GLU A 202 -1.87 8.13 6.83
CA GLU A 202 -0.96 7.48 5.91
C GLU A 202 -1.55 7.41 4.52
N ALA A 203 -0.68 7.61 3.54
CA ALA A 203 -1.02 7.50 2.13
C ALA A 203 0.07 6.76 1.36
N TYR A 204 -0.24 6.37 0.13
CA TYR A 204 0.62 5.58 -0.73
C TYR A 204 0.67 6.22 -2.11
N VAL A 205 1.86 6.22 -2.69
CA VAL A 205 2.09 6.70 -4.06
C VAL A 205 3.19 5.87 -4.70
N ALA A 206 3.11 5.65 -5.99
CA ALA A 206 4.19 5.10 -6.78
C ALA A 206 4.70 6.14 -7.78
N PHE A 207 6.01 6.16 -8.02
CA PHE A 207 6.65 7.00 -9.01
C PHE A 207 7.35 6.12 -10.04
N ARG A 208 7.10 6.40 -11.34
CA ARG A 208 7.83 5.78 -12.42
C ARG A 208 9.22 6.43 -12.53
N LEU A 209 10.28 5.60 -12.51
CA LEU A 209 11.66 6.08 -12.49
C LEU A 209 12.33 6.14 -13.88
N ASN A 210 11.56 5.98 -14.95
CA ASN A 210 12.05 5.94 -16.33
C ASN A 210 12.67 7.25 -16.84
N GLN A 211 12.63 8.32 -16.07
CA GLN A 211 13.30 9.59 -16.37
C GLN A 211 14.68 9.72 -15.71
N LEU A 212 15.05 8.81 -14.83
CA LEU A 212 16.39 8.74 -14.27
C LEU A 212 17.38 8.21 -15.33
N PRO A 213 18.67 8.58 -15.23
CA PRO A 213 19.69 8.03 -16.10
C PRO A 213 19.75 6.50 -16.02
N ASP A 214 20.12 5.87 -17.15
CA ASP A 214 20.33 4.44 -17.17
C ASP A 214 21.50 4.04 -16.26
N THR A 215 21.29 3.04 -15.44
CA THR A 215 22.32 2.49 -14.55
C THR A 215 23.29 1.54 -15.27
N GLU A 216 23.14 1.33 -16.57
CA GLU A 216 23.95 0.40 -17.37
C GLU A 216 24.01 -1.02 -16.78
N GLY A 217 22.88 -1.45 -16.23
CA GLY A 217 22.76 -2.75 -15.59
C GLY A 217 23.40 -2.87 -14.21
N LYS A 218 23.96 -1.78 -13.67
CA LYS A 218 24.52 -1.73 -12.31
C LYS A 218 23.43 -1.41 -11.29
N THR A 219 23.61 -1.84 -10.06
CA THR A 219 22.79 -1.38 -8.94
C THR A 219 23.43 -0.14 -8.32
N VAL A 220 22.67 0.95 -8.25
CA VAL A 220 23.08 2.22 -7.63
C VAL A 220 22.23 2.52 -6.40
N LYS A 221 22.64 3.52 -5.60
CA LYS A 221 21.84 4.02 -4.49
C LYS A 221 20.95 5.17 -4.95
N LEU A 222 19.64 4.95 -4.99
CA LEU A 222 18.66 6.01 -5.13
C LEU A 222 18.44 6.64 -3.74
N LYS A 223 18.77 7.92 -3.61
CA LYS A 223 18.65 8.67 -2.36
C LYS A 223 17.44 9.59 -2.43
N VAL A 224 16.45 9.36 -1.58
CA VAL A 224 15.23 10.15 -1.52
C VAL A 224 15.31 11.10 -0.35
N ARG A 225 15.51 12.40 -0.62
CA ARG A 225 15.46 13.46 0.37
C ARG A 225 14.01 13.90 0.60
N TYR A 226 13.68 14.31 1.81
CA TYR A 226 12.36 14.86 2.14
C TYR A 226 12.41 15.73 3.40
N ASN A 227 11.48 16.67 3.51
CA ASN A 227 11.32 17.49 4.69
C ASN A 227 10.53 16.71 5.74
N ALA A 228 11.18 16.37 6.84
CA ALA A 228 10.56 15.63 7.92
C ALA A 228 9.80 16.54 8.89
N SER A 229 8.85 15.98 9.64
CA SER A 229 8.07 16.67 10.68
C SER A 229 8.95 17.26 11.81
N SER A 230 10.20 16.80 11.91
CA SER A 230 11.20 17.36 12.81
C SER A 230 11.79 18.70 12.36
N GLY A 231 11.40 19.21 11.19
CA GLY A 231 11.98 20.40 10.56
C GLY A 231 13.35 20.18 9.92
N LYS A 232 13.81 18.92 9.84
CA LYS A 232 15.08 18.55 9.21
C LYS A 232 14.85 17.83 7.91
N THR A 233 15.74 18.02 6.94
CA THR A 233 15.81 17.16 5.76
C THR A 233 16.34 15.79 6.18
N LYS A 234 15.59 14.74 5.84
CA LYS A 234 16.00 13.34 5.98
C LYS A 234 16.27 12.73 4.61
N THR A 235 16.99 11.63 4.59
CA THR A 235 17.27 10.84 3.40
C THR A 235 17.01 9.38 3.70
N ILE A 236 16.32 8.70 2.79
CA ILE A 236 16.16 7.24 2.75
C ILE A 236 16.79 6.72 1.46
N GLU A 237 17.43 5.56 1.51
CA GLU A 237 18.16 4.99 0.39
C GLU A 237 17.54 3.67 -0.08
N PHE A 238 17.49 3.50 -1.41
CA PHE A 238 17.07 2.27 -2.05
C PHE A 238 18.15 1.74 -2.98
N ASN A 239 18.20 0.44 -3.18
CA ASN A 239 18.91 -0.13 -4.29
C ASN A 239 18.06 0.09 -5.55
N TYR A 240 18.64 0.71 -6.56
CA TYR A 240 17.96 0.97 -7.82
C TYR A 240 18.76 0.41 -8.98
N LYS A 241 18.05 -0.17 -9.92
CA LYS A 241 18.56 -0.60 -11.22
C LYS A 241 17.51 -0.24 -12.26
N THR A 242 17.97 0.34 -13.37
CA THR A 242 17.08 0.66 -14.48
C THR A 242 16.43 -0.63 -15.00
N ARG A 243 15.12 -0.60 -15.13
CA ARG A 243 14.35 -1.71 -15.66
C ARG A 243 14.72 -1.94 -17.13
N PRO A 244 14.92 -3.18 -17.59
CA PRO A 244 15.13 -3.47 -19.01
C PRO A 244 14.03 -2.86 -19.88
N GLY A 245 14.43 -2.09 -20.89
CA GLY A 245 13.52 -1.39 -21.80
C GLY A 245 13.15 0.05 -21.38
N ASP A 246 13.53 0.51 -20.20
CA ASP A 246 13.36 1.92 -19.77
C ASP A 246 14.61 2.78 -20.09
N GLY A 247 15.78 2.16 -20.27
CA GLY A 247 17.01 2.86 -20.66
C GLY A 247 16.88 3.42 -22.09
N LYS A 248 17.10 4.74 -22.22
CA LYS A 248 17.20 5.43 -23.50
C LYS A 248 18.64 5.70 -23.82
#